data_c1cf52d5f932c22fc8ee60f46304d9b3
#
_entry.id   c1cf52d5f932c22fc8ee60f46304d9b3
#
_cell.length_a   1.000
_cell.length_b   1.000
_cell.length_c   1.000
_cell.angle_alpha   90.00
_cell.angle_beta   90.00
_cell.angle_gamma   90.00
#
_symmetry.space_group_name_H-M   'P 1'
#
loop_
_entity.id
_entity.type
_entity.pdbx_description
1 polymer ?
#
loop_
_entity_poly.entity_id
_entity_poly.type
_entity_poly.pdbx_seq_one_letter_code
_entity_poly.pdbx_strand_id
1 'polypeptide(L)'
;SDIGSSSTAWNRTVLVGHSYGSSQAHRLAQLRPELIDALALTGFASAMPGFPYLLLSSGWTQAAHALPARFGNVSSHWLVPASQYADQVGDFYPPGIDPAAAAYARSTANTVAQGTFFSAASIAGAAYGYTGPAQVLIGARDFIIGLRHPYFPNGTDYATVALESLLPNARNDSVAQIVADSGHGIAFHRIAPKAFQATIAFLDAALG
;
A
#
# COMPACT_ATOMS: atom_id res chain seq x y z
N SER A 1 3.40 -19.90 -19.81
CA SER A 1 3.28 -20.95 -18.80
C SER A 1 2.00 -20.69 -18.02
N ASP A 2 1.01 -21.54 -18.27
CA ASP A 2 -0.29 -21.49 -17.62
C ASP A 2 -0.12 -21.68 -16.11
N ILE A 3 -0.42 -20.65 -15.34
CA ILE A 3 -0.58 -20.78 -13.89
C ILE A 3 -1.90 -21.53 -13.68
N GLY A 4 -1.77 -22.84 -13.42
CA GLY A 4 -2.85 -23.65 -12.89
C GLY A 4 -3.84 -24.21 -13.87
N SER A 5 -3.46 -25.25 -14.59
CA SER A 5 -4.41 -26.25 -15.10
C SER A 5 -4.81 -27.25 -14.00
N SER A 6 -5.15 -26.81 -12.79
CA SER A 6 -5.92 -27.64 -11.88
C SER A 6 -7.39 -27.44 -12.23
N SER A 7 -8.13 -28.50 -12.39
CA SER A 7 -9.57 -28.54 -12.71
C SER A 7 -10.47 -27.95 -11.59
N THR A 8 -9.91 -27.34 -10.57
CA THR A 8 -10.59 -26.62 -9.48
C THR A 8 -10.57 -25.12 -9.78
N ALA A 9 -11.70 -24.60 -10.23
CA ALA A 9 -11.90 -23.14 -10.28
C ALA A 9 -11.84 -22.59 -8.85
N TRP A 10 -11.08 -21.53 -8.66
CA TRP A 10 -11.10 -20.78 -7.40
C TRP A 10 -12.50 -20.17 -7.23
N ASN A 11 -13.09 -20.36 -6.05
CA ASN A 11 -14.42 -19.88 -5.73
C ASN A 11 -14.41 -18.61 -4.87
N ARG A 12 -13.24 -18.15 -4.44
CA ARG A 12 -13.07 -16.93 -3.66
C ARG A 12 -11.85 -16.15 -4.13
N THR A 13 -11.98 -14.84 -4.18
CA THR A 13 -10.93 -13.89 -4.57
C THR A 13 -10.69 -12.89 -3.47
N VAL A 14 -9.48 -12.85 -2.94
CA VAL A 14 -9.01 -11.84 -2.00
C VAL A 14 -8.03 -10.92 -2.70
N LEU A 15 -8.21 -9.62 -2.53
CA LEU A 15 -7.21 -8.64 -2.96
C LEU A 15 -6.46 -8.10 -1.76
N VAL A 16 -5.14 -8.26 -1.80
CA VAL A 16 -4.22 -7.67 -0.83
C VAL A 16 -3.39 -6.62 -1.55
N GLY A 17 -3.52 -5.37 -1.13
CA GLY A 17 -2.78 -4.25 -1.71
C GLY A 17 -1.89 -3.55 -0.70
N HIS A 18 -0.82 -2.90 -1.20
CA HIS A 18 -0.01 -1.98 -0.42
C HIS A 18 0.19 -0.68 -1.20
N SER A 19 -0.02 0.46 -0.52
CA SER A 19 0.20 1.79 -1.08
C SER A 19 -0.56 1.97 -2.41
N TYR A 20 0.13 2.24 -3.52
CA TYR A 20 -0.50 2.34 -4.83
C TYR A 20 -1.22 1.04 -5.25
N GLY A 21 -0.73 -0.13 -4.84
CA GLY A 21 -1.42 -1.40 -5.02
C GLY A 21 -2.75 -1.47 -4.25
N SER A 22 -2.84 -0.84 -3.08
CA SER A 22 -4.13 -0.68 -2.39
C SER A 22 -5.09 0.21 -3.17
N SER A 23 -4.60 1.30 -3.76
CA SER A 23 -5.41 2.16 -4.62
C SER A 23 -5.94 1.40 -5.86
N GLN A 24 -5.12 0.54 -6.46
CA GLN A 24 -5.53 -0.31 -7.59
C GLN A 24 -6.58 -1.34 -7.17
N ALA A 25 -6.40 -2.01 -6.02
CA ALA A 25 -7.37 -2.95 -5.47
C ALA A 25 -8.70 -2.26 -5.13
N HIS A 26 -8.63 -1.08 -4.52
CA HIS A 26 -9.80 -0.25 -4.24
C HIS A 26 -10.50 0.20 -5.54
N ARG A 27 -9.74 0.56 -6.59
CA ARG A 27 -10.32 0.91 -7.89
C ARG A 27 -11.04 -0.29 -8.52
N LEU A 28 -10.53 -1.49 -8.38
CA LEU A 28 -11.24 -2.68 -8.84
C LEU A 28 -12.55 -2.87 -8.05
N ALA A 29 -12.55 -2.63 -6.74
CA ALA A 29 -13.76 -2.66 -5.92
C ALA A 29 -14.81 -1.60 -6.34
N GLN A 30 -14.39 -0.45 -6.86
CA GLN A 30 -15.31 0.53 -7.45
C GLN A 30 -15.97 0.05 -8.75
N LEU A 31 -15.17 -0.63 -9.60
CA LEU A 31 -15.59 -1.00 -10.95
C LEU A 31 -16.26 -2.37 -11.03
N ARG A 32 -15.79 -3.33 -10.25
CA ARG A 32 -16.18 -4.73 -10.31
C ARG A 32 -16.22 -5.35 -8.90
N PRO A 33 -17.06 -4.79 -7.99
CA PRO A 33 -17.14 -5.27 -6.62
C PRO A 33 -17.52 -6.75 -6.51
N GLU A 34 -18.27 -7.27 -7.47
CA GLU A 34 -18.72 -8.66 -7.53
C GLU A 34 -17.60 -9.69 -7.72
N LEU A 35 -16.40 -9.25 -8.09
CA LEU A 35 -15.23 -10.12 -8.28
C LEU A 35 -14.42 -10.30 -6.98
N ILE A 36 -14.79 -9.62 -5.88
CA ILE A 36 -13.94 -9.51 -4.70
C ILE A 36 -14.69 -9.97 -3.46
N ASP A 37 -14.22 -11.04 -2.84
CA ASP A 37 -14.80 -11.57 -1.61
C ASP A 37 -14.26 -10.88 -0.35
N ALA A 38 -13.00 -10.43 -0.38
CA ALA A 38 -12.40 -9.64 0.71
C ALA A 38 -11.30 -8.69 0.22
N LEU A 39 -11.13 -7.56 0.93
CA LEU A 39 -10.07 -6.58 0.70
C LEU A 39 -9.15 -6.46 1.92
N ALA A 40 -7.84 -6.51 1.72
CA ALA A 40 -6.86 -6.12 2.72
C ALA A 40 -5.97 -5.00 2.13
N LEU A 41 -6.16 -3.78 2.60
CA LEU A 41 -5.53 -2.57 2.06
C LEU A 41 -4.55 -2.02 3.09
N THR A 42 -3.27 -1.99 2.75
CA THR A 42 -2.22 -1.51 3.64
C THR A 42 -1.59 -0.23 3.11
N GLY A 43 -1.22 0.70 3.99
CA GLY A 43 -0.68 2.01 3.57
C GLY A 43 -1.67 2.76 2.65
N PHE A 44 -2.95 2.77 3.01
CA PHE A 44 -4.05 3.29 2.19
C PHE A 44 -4.90 4.28 2.98
N ALA A 45 -5.10 5.47 2.43
CA ALA A 45 -5.91 6.51 3.07
C ALA A 45 -6.61 7.41 2.05
N SER A 46 -7.64 8.12 2.50
CA SER A 46 -8.34 9.14 1.72
C SER A 46 -7.55 10.46 1.62
N ALA A 47 -6.56 10.66 2.48
CA ALA A 47 -5.68 11.82 2.47
C ALA A 47 -4.23 11.39 2.71
N MET A 48 -3.30 11.98 1.95
CA MET A 48 -1.87 11.68 2.02
C MET A 48 -1.06 12.98 2.06
N PRO A 49 -1.08 13.73 3.17
CA PRO A 49 -0.41 15.04 3.28
C PRO A 49 1.11 14.96 3.11
N GLY A 50 1.73 13.81 3.37
CA GLY A 50 3.16 13.60 3.15
C GLY A 50 3.56 13.27 1.71
N PHE A 51 2.61 12.95 0.83
CA PHE A 51 2.91 12.51 -0.54
C PHE A 51 3.68 13.57 -1.37
N PRO A 52 3.35 14.88 -1.34
CA PRO A 52 4.14 15.88 -2.03
C PRO A 52 5.60 15.94 -1.55
N TYR A 53 5.83 15.78 -0.25
CA TYR A 53 7.17 15.75 0.32
C TYR A 53 7.94 14.49 -0.07
N LEU A 54 7.28 13.32 -0.16
CA LEU A 54 7.88 12.12 -0.71
C LEU A 54 8.34 12.36 -2.15
N LEU A 55 7.51 12.94 -3.00
CA LEU A 55 7.88 13.22 -4.40
C LEU A 55 9.10 14.11 -4.50
N LEU A 56 9.19 15.14 -3.67
CA LEU A 56 10.32 16.08 -3.67
C LEU A 56 11.59 15.42 -3.09
N SER A 57 11.48 14.69 -1.98
CA SER A 57 12.65 14.13 -1.27
C SER A 57 13.22 12.88 -1.93
N SER A 58 12.44 12.14 -2.69
CA SER A 58 12.90 10.92 -3.35
C SER A 58 13.87 11.17 -4.49
N GLY A 59 13.91 12.40 -5.04
CA GLY A 59 14.81 12.75 -6.12
C GLY A 59 14.67 11.81 -7.33
N TRP A 60 13.43 11.54 -7.74
CA TRP A 60 13.11 10.60 -8.81
C TRP A 60 14.00 10.79 -10.03
N THR A 61 14.68 9.73 -10.44
CA THR A 61 15.61 9.73 -11.55
C THR A 61 15.37 8.57 -12.50
N GLN A 62 15.87 8.67 -13.71
CA GLN A 62 15.73 7.60 -14.70
C GLN A 62 16.42 6.33 -14.23
N ALA A 63 15.68 5.23 -14.22
CA ALA A 63 16.14 3.94 -13.74
C ALA A 63 17.36 3.42 -14.49
N ALA A 64 17.41 3.64 -15.81
CA ALA A 64 18.53 3.26 -16.65
C ALA A 64 19.85 3.95 -16.25
N HIS A 65 19.79 5.18 -15.73
CA HIS A 65 20.95 5.91 -15.25
C HIS A 65 21.32 5.54 -13.81
N ALA A 66 20.33 5.42 -12.92
CA ALA A 66 20.58 5.16 -11.51
C ALA A 66 21.03 3.72 -11.22
N LEU A 67 20.50 2.77 -11.97
CA LEU A 67 20.73 1.32 -11.79
C LEU A 67 20.95 0.63 -13.13
N PRO A 68 22.03 0.99 -13.89
CA PRO A 68 22.23 0.53 -15.26
C PRO A 68 22.37 -0.99 -15.37
N ALA A 69 22.94 -1.65 -14.37
CA ALA A 69 23.07 -3.11 -14.36
C ALA A 69 21.71 -3.84 -14.38
N ARG A 70 20.65 -3.21 -13.83
CA ARG A 70 19.30 -3.79 -13.80
C ARG A 70 18.39 -3.24 -14.89
N PHE A 71 18.53 -1.95 -15.19
CA PHE A 71 17.54 -1.20 -15.96
C PHE A 71 18.14 -0.48 -17.17
N GLY A 72 19.38 -0.81 -17.58
CA GLY A 72 20.05 -0.13 -18.69
C GLY A 72 19.29 -0.12 -20.01
N ASN A 73 18.38 -1.07 -20.22
CA ASN A 73 17.59 -1.21 -21.45
C ASN A 73 16.15 -0.69 -21.32
N VAL A 74 15.75 -0.12 -20.17
CA VAL A 74 14.38 0.43 -20.03
C VAL A 74 14.31 1.87 -20.55
N SER A 75 13.13 2.27 -20.98
CA SER A 75 12.86 3.64 -21.44
C SER A 75 13.11 4.67 -20.32
N SER A 76 13.47 5.89 -20.70
CA SER A 76 13.66 7.04 -19.81
C SER A 76 12.43 7.43 -18.98
N HIS A 77 11.25 6.91 -19.31
CA HIS A 77 10.01 7.14 -18.57
C HIS A 77 9.89 6.26 -17.29
N TRP A 78 10.79 5.31 -17.10
CA TRP A 78 10.85 4.49 -15.90
C TRP A 78 11.77 5.12 -14.87
N LEU A 79 11.22 5.40 -13.69
CA LEU A 79 11.89 6.12 -12.62
C LEU A 79 12.13 5.22 -11.41
N VAL A 80 13.18 5.55 -10.67
CA VAL A 80 13.47 5.02 -9.33
C VAL A 80 13.86 6.17 -8.41
N PRO A 81 13.74 6.05 -7.09
CA PRO A 81 14.31 7.01 -6.14
C PRO A 81 15.83 7.11 -6.32
N ALA A 82 16.38 8.30 -6.14
CA ALA A 82 17.80 8.59 -6.42
C ALA A 82 18.75 7.75 -5.56
N SER A 83 18.35 7.40 -4.33
CA SER A 83 19.19 6.65 -3.40
C SER A 83 18.37 5.86 -2.39
N GLN A 84 19.02 4.93 -1.69
CA GLN A 84 18.42 4.23 -0.55
C GLN A 84 17.96 5.18 0.56
N TYR A 85 18.67 6.29 0.78
CA TYR A 85 18.27 7.27 1.80
C TYR A 85 17.03 8.05 1.40
N ALA A 86 16.83 8.29 0.11
CA ALA A 86 15.61 8.91 -0.41
C ALA A 86 14.38 8.03 -0.14
N ASP A 87 14.49 6.71 -0.32
CA ASP A 87 13.45 5.75 0.02
C ASP A 87 13.10 5.80 1.52
N GLN A 88 14.11 5.95 2.38
CA GLN A 88 13.94 5.92 3.84
C GLN A 88 13.12 7.11 4.39
N VAL A 89 13.10 8.24 3.70
CA VAL A 89 12.35 9.41 4.17
C VAL A 89 10.85 9.18 4.18
N GLY A 90 10.31 8.59 3.11
CA GLY A 90 8.88 8.37 2.94
C GLY A 90 8.42 7.00 3.45
N ASP A 91 9.15 5.95 3.10
CA ASP A 91 8.67 4.59 3.27
C ASP A 91 8.98 4.01 4.64
N PHE A 92 10.05 4.46 5.30
CA PHE A 92 10.53 3.81 6.50
C PHE A 92 10.49 4.69 7.75
N TYR A 93 10.29 4.02 8.88
CA TYR A 93 10.50 4.60 10.20
C TYR A 93 11.82 4.04 10.76
N PRO A 94 12.93 4.81 10.74
CA PRO A 94 14.27 4.28 11.03
C PRO A 94 14.41 3.49 12.33
N PRO A 95 13.81 3.89 13.47
CA PRO A 95 13.88 3.10 14.70
C PRO A 95 13.25 1.71 14.60
N GLY A 96 12.25 1.54 13.75
CA GLY A 96 11.52 0.28 13.57
C GLY A 96 12.01 -0.59 12.44
N ILE A 97 12.85 -0.07 11.53
CA ILE A 97 13.29 -0.80 10.34
C ILE A 97 14.32 -1.87 10.68
N ASP A 98 14.28 -2.97 9.93
CA ASP A 98 15.38 -3.92 9.86
C ASP A 98 16.38 -3.46 8.78
N PRO A 99 17.66 -3.21 9.12
CA PRO A 99 18.65 -2.77 8.13
C PRO A 99 18.86 -3.74 6.97
N ALA A 100 18.74 -5.05 7.22
CA ALA A 100 18.85 -6.06 6.17
C ALA A 100 17.62 -5.99 5.24
N ALA A 101 16.42 -5.78 5.78
CA ALA A 101 15.21 -5.57 4.99
C ALA A 101 15.29 -4.29 4.16
N ALA A 102 15.84 -3.19 4.70
CA ALA A 102 16.06 -1.95 3.96
C ALA A 102 17.03 -2.13 2.78
N ALA A 103 18.14 -2.85 3.00
CA ALA A 103 19.11 -3.17 1.94
C ALA A 103 18.47 -4.08 0.87
N TYR A 104 17.68 -5.06 1.29
CA TYR A 104 16.94 -5.93 0.39
C TYR A 104 15.92 -5.14 -0.45
N ALA A 105 15.14 -4.26 0.18
CA ALA A 105 14.19 -3.40 -0.52
C ALA A 105 14.86 -2.60 -1.65
N ARG A 106 16.04 -2.00 -1.38
CA ARG A 106 16.80 -1.29 -2.41
C ARG A 106 17.31 -2.21 -3.51
N SER A 107 17.81 -3.37 -3.16
CA SER A 107 18.36 -4.33 -4.15
C SER A 107 17.28 -4.91 -5.07
N THR A 108 16.05 -5.01 -4.60
CA THR A 108 14.90 -5.56 -5.32
C THR A 108 13.91 -4.51 -5.81
N ALA A 109 14.16 -3.21 -5.54
CA ALA A 109 13.28 -2.13 -5.95
C ALA A 109 12.95 -2.19 -7.44
N ASN A 110 11.68 -2.03 -7.78
CA ASN A 110 11.23 -1.93 -9.16
C ASN A 110 11.08 -0.47 -9.56
N THR A 111 10.85 -0.27 -10.84
CA THR A 111 10.62 1.06 -11.42
C THR A 111 9.15 1.46 -11.32
N VAL A 112 8.90 2.76 -11.31
CA VAL A 112 7.57 3.35 -11.50
C VAL A 112 7.53 4.11 -12.81
N ALA A 113 6.44 4.01 -13.55
CA ALA A 113 6.25 4.81 -14.75
C ALA A 113 5.99 6.27 -14.36
N GLN A 114 6.66 7.22 -15.02
CA GLN A 114 6.45 8.66 -14.77
C GLN A 114 4.97 9.05 -14.84
N GLY A 115 4.20 8.49 -15.78
CA GLY A 115 2.77 8.74 -15.93
C GLY A 115 1.94 8.39 -14.70
N THR A 116 2.40 7.46 -13.85
CA THR A 116 1.71 7.08 -12.61
C THR A 116 1.51 8.29 -11.68
N PHE A 117 2.49 9.17 -11.58
CA PHE A 117 2.40 10.35 -10.70
C PHE A 117 1.34 11.36 -11.16
N PHE A 118 1.04 11.40 -12.45
CA PHE A 118 0.02 12.28 -13.02
C PHE A 118 -1.37 11.66 -13.01
N SER A 119 -1.47 10.34 -13.03
CA SER A 119 -2.74 9.62 -13.11
C SER A 119 -3.25 9.06 -11.76
N ALA A 120 -2.44 9.09 -10.71
CA ALA A 120 -2.79 8.50 -9.42
C ALA A 120 -4.11 9.07 -8.85
N ALA A 121 -4.38 10.35 -9.03
CA ALA A 121 -5.62 10.98 -8.58
C ALA A 121 -6.88 10.50 -9.33
N SER A 122 -6.73 9.91 -10.52
CA SER A 122 -7.88 9.42 -11.32
C SER A 122 -8.58 8.20 -10.74
N ILE A 123 -7.98 7.56 -9.72
CA ILE A 123 -8.53 6.41 -9.01
C ILE A 123 -9.15 6.78 -7.65
N ALA A 124 -9.35 8.08 -7.39
CA ALA A 124 -10.02 8.56 -6.19
C ALA A 124 -11.53 8.29 -6.21
N GLY A 125 -12.17 8.43 -5.04
CA GLY A 125 -13.61 8.26 -4.84
C GLY A 125 -13.94 7.00 -4.05
N ALA A 126 -15.20 6.91 -3.56
CA ALA A 126 -15.65 5.78 -2.74
C ALA A 126 -16.11 4.59 -3.58
N ALA A 127 -15.93 3.38 -3.07
CA ALA A 127 -16.40 2.13 -3.65
C ALA A 127 -17.79 1.77 -3.09
N TYR A 128 -18.81 2.53 -3.45
CA TYR A 128 -20.18 2.36 -2.95
C TYR A 128 -20.80 0.98 -3.26
N GLY A 129 -20.36 0.32 -4.33
CA GLY A 129 -20.87 -1.00 -4.71
C GLY A 129 -20.25 -2.15 -3.92
N TYR A 130 -19.14 -1.92 -3.21
CA TYR A 130 -18.48 -2.96 -2.45
C TYR A 130 -19.12 -3.15 -1.08
N THR A 131 -19.59 -4.36 -0.81
CA THR A 131 -20.28 -4.75 0.43
C THR A 131 -19.60 -5.90 1.17
N GLY A 132 -18.45 -6.35 0.68
CA GLY A 132 -17.63 -7.38 1.32
C GLY A 132 -16.85 -6.86 2.53
N PRO A 133 -16.16 -7.75 3.26
CA PRO A 133 -15.30 -7.38 4.38
C PRO A 133 -14.02 -6.68 3.88
N ALA A 134 -13.60 -5.65 4.60
CA ALA A 134 -12.40 -4.89 4.29
C ALA A 134 -11.51 -4.68 5.52
N GLN A 135 -10.22 -4.77 5.34
CA GLN A 135 -9.22 -4.32 6.31
C GLN A 135 -8.47 -3.11 5.74
N VAL A 136 -8.33 -2.06 6.54
CA VAL A 136 -7.40 -0.95 6.27
C VAL A 136 -6.35 -0.90 7.38
N LEU A 137 -5.07 -1.01 6.99
CA LEU A 137 -3.95 -1.12 7.92
C LEU A 137 -2.88 -0.07 7.59
N ILE A 138 -2.55 0.81 8.55
CA ILE A 138 -1.62 1.92 8.37
C ILE A 138 -0.54 1.89 9.45
N GLY A 139 0.69 2.21 9.10
CA GLY A 139 1.78 2.37 10.06
C GLY A 139 1.60 3.61 10.92
N ALA A 140 1.80 3.50 12.24
CA ALA A 140 1.70 4.65 13.17
C ALA A 140 2.72 5.78 12.87
N ARG A 141 3.77 5.46 12.13
CA ARG A 141 4.82 6.39 11.71
C ARG A 141 4.88 6.56 10.20
N ASP A 142 3.77 6.30 9.52
CA ASP A 142 3.64 6.52 8.08
C ASP A 142 3.79 8.01 7.76
N PHE A 143 4.87 8.33 7.03
CA PHE A 143 5.15 9.71 6.64
C PHE A 143 4.23 10.17 5.50
N ILE A 144 3.91 9.27 4.58
CA ILE A 144 3.12 9.60 3.37
C ILE A 144 1.68 9.94 3.76
N ILE A 145 1.09 9.13 4.64
CA ILE A 145 -0.30 9.28 5.05
C ILE A 145 -0.45 10.37 6.13
N GLY A 146 0.30 10.29 7.20
CA GLY A 146 0.07 11.12 8.39
C GLY A 146 1.26 11.97 8.83
N LEU A 147 2.31 12.16 8.01
CA LEU A 147 3.53 12.87 8.41
C LEU A 147 4.11 12.32 9.73
N ARG A 148 4.11 11.00 9.88
CA ARG A 148 4.49 10.23 11.08
C ARG A 148 3.54 10.38 12.28
N HIS A 149 2.33 10.88 12.05
CA HIS A 149 1.27 10.97 13.06
C HIS A 149 0.00 10.28 12.54
N PRO A 150 -0.53 9.26 13.24
CA PRO A 150 -1.57 8.40 12.68
C PRO A 150 -3.00 8.96 12.84
N TYR A 151 -3.15 10.14 13.43
CA TYR A 151 -4.46 10.73 13.75
C TYR A 151 -4.64 12.11 13.13
N PHE A 152 -5.87 12.42 12.75
CA PHE A 152 -6.31 13.78 12.45
C PHE A 152 -6.37 14.65 13.73
N PRO A 153 -6.45 15.98 13.62
CA PRO A 153 -6.57 16.86 14.77
C PRO A 153 -7.76 16.58 15.69
N ASN A 154 -8.82 15.98 15.18
CA ASN A 154 -10.01 15.57 15.95
C ASN A 154 -9.83 14.22 16.69
N GLY A 155 -8.67 13.59 16.59
CA GLY A 155 -8.35 12.32 17.24
C GLY A 155 -8.75 11.06 16.49
N THR A 156 -9.44 11.17 15.34
CA THR A 156 -9.78 10.00 14.50
C THR A 156 -8.54 9.55 13.73
N ASP A 157 -8.28 8.26 13.66
CA ASP A 157 -7.13 7.74 12.90
C ASP A 157 -7.41 7.65 11.40
N TYR A 158 -6.33 7.71 10.61
CA TYR A 158 -6.42 7.69 9.14
C TYR A 158 -6.99 6.39 8.58
N ALA A 159 -6.81 5.24 9.26
CA ALA A 159 -7.34 3.96 8.78
C ALA A 159 -8.86 3.91 8.91
N THR A 160 -9.39 4.37 10.05
CA THR A 160 -10.85 4.50 10.27
C THR A 160 -11.47 5.43 9.24
N VAL A 161 -10.89 6.63 9.05
CA VAL A 161 -11.42 7.57 8.05
C VAL A 161 -11.36 6.99 6.62
N ALA A 162 -10.30 6.25 6.28
CA ALA A 162 -10.21 5.61 4.98
C ALA A 162 -11.29 4.53 4.79
N LEU A 163 -11.49 3.67 5.79
CA LEU A 163 -12.52 2.65 5.75
C LEU A 163 -13.92 3.26 5.57
N GLU A 164 -14.27 4.22 6.41
CA GLU A 164 -15.59 4.85 6.40
C GLU A 164 -15.87 5.69 5.14
N SER A 165 -14.86 6.42 4.64
CA SER A 165 -15.05 7.33 3.51
C SER A 165 -14.88 6.69 2.14
N LEU A 166 -14.00 5.69 2.03
CA LEU A 166 -13.68 5.05 0.75
C LEU A 166 -14.41 3.72 0.53
N LEU A 167 -14.85 3.07 1.61
CA LEU A 167 -15.59 1.80 1.59
C LEU A 167 -16.85 1.88 2.46
N PRO A 168 -17.74 2.87 2.23
CA PRO A 168 -18.83 3.21 3.16
C PRO A 168 -19.86 2.10 3.35
N ASN A 169 -19.94 1.16 2.43
CA ASN A 169 -20.87 0.03 2.47
C ASN A 169 -20.14 -1.31 2.76
N ALA A 170 -18.88 -1.27 3.16
CA ALA A 170 -18.17 -2.47 3.56
C ALA A 170 -18.87 -3.15 4.74
N ARG A 171 -18.77 -4.47 4.82
CA ARG A 171 -19.42 -5.30 5.84
C ARG A 171 -19.01 -4.86 7.26
N ASN A 172 -19.92 -4.98 8.23
CA ASN A 172 -19.73 -4.47 9.61
C ASN A 172 -18.57 -5.10 10.38
N ASP A 173 -18.05 -6.24 9.94
CA ASP A 173 -16.86 -6.89 10.48
C ASP A 173 -15.55 -6.41 9.83
N SER A 174 -15.61 -5.37 9.03
CA SER A 174 -14.45 -4.68 8.47
C SER A 174 -13.61 -4.01 9.56
N VAL A 175 -12.30 -3.95 9.37
CA VAL A 175 -11.34 -3.56 10.41
C VAL A 175 -10.45 -2.41 9.94
N ALA A 176 -10.38 -1.36 10.75
CA ALA A 176 -9.38 -0.29 10.63
C ALA A 176 -8.33 -0.45 11.75
N GLN A 177 -7.05 -0.40 11.41
CA GLN A 177 -5.99 -0.66 12.38
C GLN A 177 -4.73 0.17 12.13
N ILE A 178 -4.16 0.69 13.21
CA ILE A 178 -2.85 1.35 13.22
C ILE A 178 -1.79 0.38 13.75
N VAL A 179 -0.73 0.18 12.97
CA VAL A 179 0.41 -0.68 13.33
C VAL A 179 1.48 0.16 14.01
N ALA A 180 1.70 -0.08 15.31
CA ALA A 180 2.75 0.58 16.08
C ALA A 180 4.14 0.35 15.45
N ASP A 181 5.06 1.31 15.64
CA ASP A 181 6.48 1.21 15.24
C ASP A 181 6.72 0.87 13.76
N SER A 182 5.79 1.24 12.90
CA SER A 182 5.87 1.03 11.46
C SER A 182 5.72 2.34 10.70
N GLY A 183 6.53 2.53 9.65
CA GLY A 183 6.33 3.53 8.61
C GLY A 183 5.40 3.01 7.51
N HIS A 184 5.46 3.66 6.33
CA HIS A 184 4.64 3.29 5.17
C HIS A 184 4.95 1.87 4.68
N GLY A 185 6.21 1.54 4.49
CA GLY A 185 6.66 0.21 4.05
C GLY A 185 6.57 -0.84 5.17
N ILE A 186 5.36 -1.18 5.61
CA ILE A 186 5.08 -2.05 6.77
C ILE A 186 5.91 -3.34 6.73
N ALA A 187 6.02 -3.97 5.56
CA ALA A 187 6.73 -5.24 5.37
C ALA A 187 8.23 -5.20 5.72
N PHE A 188 8.83 -4.02 5.78
CA PHE A 188 10.27 -3.85 6.05
C PHE A 188 10.59 -3.48 7.51
N HIS A 189 9.56 -3.41 8.35
CA HIS A 189 9.73 -3.11 9.78
C HIS A 189 9.72 -4.39 10.62
N ARG A 190 10.42 -4.37 11.77
CA ARG A 190 10.48 -5.51 12.70
C ARG A 190 9.11 -5.96 13.21
N ILE A 191 8.12 -5.07 13.15
CA ILE A 191 6.73 -5.35 13.52
C ILE A 191 5.96 -6.11 12.42
N ALA A 192 6.49 -6.25 11.21
CA ALA A 192 5.82 -6.86 10.06
C ALA A 192 5.13 -8.20 10.35
N PRO A 193 5.74 -9.15 11.11
CA PRO A 193 5.07 -10.41 11.43
C PRO A 193 3.74 -10.23 12.14
N LYS A 194 3.61 -9.23 13.03
CA LYS A 194 2.34 -8.94 13.71
C LYS A 194 1.30 -8.35 12.75
N ALA A 195 1.74 -7.47 11.83
CA ALA A 195 0.85 -6.92 10.81
C ALA A 195 0.32 -8.02 9.88
N PHE A 196 1.17 -8.95 9.45
CA PHE A 196 0.76 -10.08 8.63
C PHE A 196 -0.18 -11.03 9.38
N GLN A 197 0.09 -11.34 10.64
CA GLN A 197 -0.81 -12.13 11.48
C GLN A 197 -2.18 -11.48 11.63
N ALA A 198 -2.25 -10.15 11.80
CA ALA A 198 -3.51 -9.43 11.86
C ALA A 198 -4.29 -9.53 10.54
N THR A 199 -3.62 -9.47 9.40
CA THR A 199 -4.26 -9.64 8.10
C THR A 199 -4.74 -11.07 7.88
N ILE A 200 -3.95 -12.09 8.26
CA ILE A 200 -4.36 -13.49 8.16
C ILE A 200 -5.58 -13.73 9.05
N ALA A 201 -5.55 -13.29 10.31
CA ALA A 201 -6.68 -13.44 11.22
C ALA A 201 -7.96 -12.75 10.72
N PHE A 202 -7.82 -11.56 10.11
CA PHE A 202 -8.95 -10.89 9.46
C PHE A 202 -9.52 -11.73 8.31
N LEU A 203 -8.66 -12.26 7.43
CA LEU A 203 -9.11 -13.07 6.29
C LEU A 203 -9.76 -14.39 6.74
N ASP A 204 -9.20 -15.05 7.73
CA ASP A 204 -9.77 -16.27 8.31
C ASP A 204 -11.17 -16.01 8.89
N ALA A 205 -11.34 -14.90 9.62
CA ALA A 205 -12.64 -14.52 10.17
C ALA A 205 -13.65 -14.10 9.09
N ALA A 206 -13.19 -13.41 8.06
CA ALA A 206 -14.02 -12.86 7.01
C ALA A 206 -14.54 -13.91 6.01
N LEU A 207 -13.75 -14.95 5.79
CA LEU A 207 -14.02 -15.98 4.78
C LEU A 207 -14.48 -17.33 5.37
N GLY A 208 -14.30 -17.52 6.67
CA GLY A 208 -14.77 -18.56 7.60
C GLY A 208 -14.98 -19.92 7.11
#